data_9b36fee244e22f1898e8b58b806dc8b4
#
_entry.id   9b36fee244e22f1898e8b58b806dc8b4
#
_cell.length_a   1.000
_cell.length_b   1.000
_cell.length_c   1.000
_cell.angle_alpha   90.00
_cell.angle_beta   90.00
_cell.angle_gamma   90.00
#
_symmetry.space_group_name_H-M   'P 1'
#
loop_
_entity.id
_entity.type
_entity.pdbx_description
1 polymer ?
#
loop_
_entity_poly.entity_id
_entity_poly.type
_entity_poly.pdbx_seq_one_letter_code
_entity_poly.pdbx_strand_id
1 'polypeptide(L)'
;MESGISLLSLKHHLLLSYLRSLVLVSSGRALGNDLNGRSAPTQPFSTKDRDARGNQMGDLVDSMIENRTVLEKINVLEAKMRYQIDKLIRIAEEPSTNLTDGKTLSDLNFLHIFTVSFL
;
A
#
# COMPACT_ATOMS: atom_id res chain seq x y z
N MET A 1 14.21 -9.44 16.02
CA MET A 1 13.63 -9.68 14.69
C MET A 1 12.62 -8.58 14.42
N GLU A 2 12.95 -7.69 13.53
CA GLU A 2 12.01 -6.62 13.18
C GLU A 2 10.82 -7.23 12.46
N SER A 3 9.67 -7.01 13.02
CA SER A 3 8.41 -7.51 12.48
C SER A 3 8.06 -6.74 11.21
N GLY A 4 8.18 -7.37 10.07
CA GLY A 4 7.64 -6.84 8.82
C GLY A 4 6.12 -6.69 8.90
N ILE A 5 5.57 -5.72 8.18
CA ILE A 5 4.12 -5.53 8.06
C ILE A 5 3.60 -6.50 7.00
N SER A 6 2.59 -7.31 7.34
CA SER A 6 1.91 -8.12 6.35
C SER A 6 1.15 -7.22 5.37
N LEU A 7 1.44 -7.34 4.08
CA LEU A 7 0.77 -6.57 3.03
C LEU A 7 -0.74 -6.85 3.00
N LEU A 8 -1.15 -8.08 3.23
CA LEU A 8 -2.55 -8.48 3.30
C LEU A 8 -3.26 -7.83 4.49
N SER A 9 -2.63 -7.82 5.65
CA SER A 9 -3.15 -7.16 6.85
C SER A 9 -3.31 -5.66 6.63
N LEU A 10 -2.31 -5.01 6.06
CA LEU A 10 -2.36 -3.59 5.71
C LEU A 10 -3.50 -3.30 4.74
N LYS A 11 -3.65 -4.10 3.69
CA LYS A 11 -4.73 -3.98 2.70
C LYS A 11 -6.11 -4.08 3.36
N HIS A 12 -6.31 -5.04 4.26
CA HIS A 12 -7.57 -5.19 5.01
C HIS A 12 -7.86 -4.01 5.92
N HIS A 13 -6.86 -3.52 6.65
CA HIS A 13 -7.03 -2.36 7.53
C HIS A 13 -7.37 -1.08 6.75
N LEU A 14 -6.72 -0.85 5.63
CA LEU A 14 -7.02 0.30 4.77
C LEU A 14 -8.40 0.20 4.15
N LEU A 15 -8.81 -0.99 3.69
CA LEU A 15 -10.16 -1.21 3.16
C LEU A 15 -11.22 -0.99 4.24
N LEU A 16 -11.01 -1.50 5.44
CA LEU A 16 -11.91 -1.31 6.57
C LEU A 16 -12.02 0.18 6.94
N SER A 17 -10.89 0.88 7.00
CA SER A 17 -10.86 2.33 7.25
C SER A 17 -11.61 3.11 6.17
N TYR A 18 -11.41 2.76 4.91
CA TYR A 18 -12.14 3.35 3.78
C TYR A 18 -13.66 3.15 3.91
N LEU A 19 -14.11 1.92 4.16
CA LEU A 19 -15.53 1.60 4.32
C LEU A 19 -16.16 2.31 5.52
N ARG A 20 -15.45 2.37 6.63
CA ARG A 20 -15.89 3.11 7.81
C ARG A 20 -16.10 4.60 7.49
N SER A 21 -15.13 5.23 6.86
CA SER A 21 -15.21 6.64 6.45
C SER A 21 -16.38 6.85 5.46
N LEU A 22 -16.56 5.93 4.51
CA LEU A 22 -17.65 5.97 3.54
C LEU A 22 -19.02 5.95 4.22
N VAL A 23 -19.22 5.07 5.19
CA VAL A 23 -20.47 4.97 5.96
C VAL A 23 -20.73 6.25 6.74
N LEU A 24 -19.70 6.78 7.42
CA LEU A 24 -19.82 8.00 8.21
C LEU A 24 -20.12 9.22 7.32
N VAL A 25 -19.47 9.36 6.18
CA VAL A 25 -19.73 10.44 5.21
C VAL A 25 -21.14 10.33 4.65
N SER A 26 -21.59 9.12 4.27
CA SER A 26 -22.93 8.89 3.74
C SER A 26 -23.99 9.21 4.77
N SER A 27 -23.81 8.80 6.02
CA SER A 27 -24.71 9.10 7.12
C SER A 27 -24.77 10.61 7.42
N GLY A 28 -23.60 11.27 7.44
CA GLY A 28 -23.52 12.71 7.63
C GLY A 28 -24.23 13.49 6.53
N ARG A 29 -24.08 13.07 5.27
CA ARG A 29 -24.80 13.67 4.14
C ARG A 29 -26.32 13.48 4.24
N ALA A 30 -26.77 12.31 4.65
CA ALA A 30 -28.19 12.06 4.87
C ALA A 30 -28.79 12.96 5.98
N LEU A 31 -27.99 13.33 6.96
CA LEU A 31 -28.36 14.28 8.02
C LEU A 31 -28.24 15.76 7.61
N GLY A 32 -27.77 16.06 6.40
CA GLY A 32 -27.62 17.41 5.88
C GLY A 32 -26.30 18.10 6.24
N ASN A 33 -25.32 17.37 6.77
CA ASN A 33 -24.01 17.93 7.11
C ASN A 33 -23.22 18.35 5.87
N ASP A 34 -22.48 19.45 5.98
CA ASP A 34 -21.56 19.90 4.94
C ASP A 34 -20.26 19.07 4.93
N LEU A 35 -19.71 18.82 3.73
CA LEU A 35 -18.47 18.07 3.53
C LEU A 35 -17.20 18.94 3.64
N ASN A 36 -17.34 20.25 3.88
CA ASN A 36 -16.20 21.18 3.88
C ASN A 36 -15.50 21.30 5.25
N GLY A 37 -16.16 20.88 6.33
CA GLY A 37 -15.61 20.99 7.67
C GLY A 37 -14.33 20.17 7.85
N ARG A 38 -13.24 20.85 8.27
CA ARG A 38 -11.96 20.22 8.60
C ARG A 38 -11.48 20.69 9.95
N SER A 39 -10.90 19.76 10.74
CA SER A 39 -10.37 20.06 12.08
C SER A 39 -9.04 20.80 12.04
N ALA A 40 -8.26 20.60 10.99
CA ALA A 40 -6.93 21.21 10.82
C ALA A 40 -6.64 21.46 9.34
N PRO A 41 -5.69 22.34 9.02
CA PRO A 41 -5.24 22.53 7.64
C PRO A 41 -4.73 21.24 7.04
N THR A 42 -5.05 21.03 5.77
CA THR A 42 -4.59 19.85 5.03
C THR A 42 -3.07 19.88 4.88
N GLN A 43 -2.39 18.92 5.48
CA GLN A 43 -0.94 18.76 5.32
C GLN A 43 -0.64 17.83 4.14
N PRO A 44 0.46 18.07 3.39
CA PRO A 44 0.88 17.16 2.33
C PRO A 44 1.10 15.74 2.84
N PHE A 45 0.76 14.75 2.02
CA PHE A 45 0.93 13.33 2.38
C PHE A 45 2.39 12.95 2.66
N SER A 46 3.33 13.67 2.08
CA SER A 46 4.78 13.47 2.25
C SER A 46 5.35 14.02 3.56
N THR A 47 4.57 14.73 4.37
CA THR A 47 5.05 15.27 5.65
C THR A 47 5.30 14.13 6.64
N LYS A 48 6.54 14.05 7.15
CA LYS A 48 7.00 12.94 7.98
C LYS A 48 6.27 12.82 9.33
N ASP A 49 6.02 13.94 9.96
CA ASP A 49 5.41 14.02 11.29
C ASP A 49 4.01 14.66 11.21
N ARG A 50 3.19 14.11 10.31
CA ARG A 50 1.84 14.61 10.09
C ARG A 50 0.92 14.24 11.24
N ASP A 51 0.18 15.22 11.75
CA ASP A 51 -0.84 15.00 12.76
C ASP A 51 -1.97 14.06 12.25
N ALA A 52 -2.55 13.32 13.18
CA ALA A 52 -3.72 12.52 12.87
C ALA A 52 -4.88 13.41 12.39
N ARG A 53 -5.60 12.96 11.37
CA ARG A 53 -6.78 13.67 10.89
C ARG A 53 -7.88 13.68 11.93
N GLY A 54 -8.64 14.77 11.97
CA GLY A 54 -9.82 14.88 12.79
C GLY A 54 -10.99 14.03 12.30
N ASN A 55 -12.15 14.22 12.91
CA ASN A 55 -13.38 13.45 12.64
C ASN A 55 -14.47 14.29 11.98
N GLN A 56 -14.15 15.47 11.45
CA GLN A 56 -15.12 16.25 10.69
C GLN A 56 -15.38 15.65 9.30
N MET A 57 -16.47 16.02 8.66
CA MET A 57 -16.87 15.42 7.38
C MET A 57 -15.79 15.59 6.29
N GLY A 58 -15.18 16.75 6.19
CA GLY A 58 -14.08 16.97 5.25
C GLY A 58 -12.83 16.15 5.56
N ASP A 59 -12.52 15.96 6.83
CA ASP A 59 -11.39 15.09 7.25
C ASP A 59 -11.65 13.62 6.85
N LEU A 60 -12.89 13.15 6.97
CA LEU A 60 -13.28 11.80 6.56
C LEU A 60 -13.20 11.63 5.03
N VAL A 61 -13.61 12.62 4.25
CA VAL A 61 -13.49 12.62 2.79
C VAL A 61 -12.02 12.55 2.38
N ASP A 62 -11.17 13.36 2.98
CA ASP A 62 -9.72 13.36 2.72
C ASP A 62 -9.09 12.01 3.08
N SER A 63 -9.52 11.41 4.20
CA SER A 63 -9.09 10.07 4.61
C SER A 63 -9.50 9.00 3.60
N MET A 64 -10.71 9.08 3.04
CA MET A 64 -11.17 8.17 1.99
C MET A 64 -10.29 8.25 0.72
N ILE A 65 -9.97 9.46 0.29
CA ILE A 65 -9.12 9.70 -0.89
C ILE A 65 -7.73 9.10 -0.66
N GLU A 66 -7.14 9.35 0.50
CA GLU A 66 -5.84 8.80 0.87
C GLU A 66 -5.84 7.27 0.93
N ASN A 67 -6.81 6.70 1.63
CA ASN A 67 -6.94 5.24 1.74
C ASN A 67 -7.08 4.58 0.37
N ARG A 68 -7.87 5.17 -0.52
CA ARG A 68 -8.02 4.67 -1.88
C ARG A 68 -6.72 4.76 -2.68
N THR A 69 -6.03 5.88 -2.60
CA THR A 69 -4.74 6.07 -3.29
C THR A 69 -3.70 5.05 -2.82
N VAL A 70 -3.63 4.81 -1.51
CA VAL A 70 -2.71 3.81 -0.94
C VAL A 70 -3.11 2.39 -1.35
N LEU A 71 -4.41 2.07 -1.35
CA LEU A 71 -4.91 0.77 -1.81
C LEU A 71 -4.54 0.49 -3.27
N GLU A 72 -4.65 1.48 -4.15
CA GLU A 72 -4.24 1.34 -5.55
C GLU A 72 -2.74 1.06 -5.67
N LYS A 73 -1.91 1.75 -4.89
CA LYS A 73 -0.46 1.50 -4.82
C LYS A 73 -0.13 0.10 -4.30
N ILE A 74 -0.86 -0.36 -3.28
CA ILE A 74 -0.70 -1.71 -2.73
C ILE A 74 -1.07 -2.77 -3.77
N ASN A 75 -2.10 -2.58 -4.56
CA ASN A 75 -2.48 -3.51 -5.63
C ASN A 75 -1.37 -3.65 -6.69
N VAL A 76 -0.74 -2.54 -7.07
CA VAL A 76 0.41 -2.55 -7.98
C VAL A 76 1.59 -3.29 -7.36
N LEU A 77 1.87 -3.04 -6.09
CA LEU A 77 2.93 -3.70 -5.35
C LEU A 77 2.69 -5.20 -5.23
N GLU A 78 1.47 -5.60 -4.89
CA GLU A 78 1.05 -7.01 -4.84
C GLU A 78 1.29 -7.73 -6.17
N ALA A 79 0.91 -7.12 -7.28
CA ALA A 79 1.14 -7.68 -8.61
C ALA A 79 2.64 -7.87 -8.91
N LYS A 80 3.47 -6.88 -8.56
CA LYS A 80 4.94 -6.99 -8.69
C LYS A 80 5.52 -8.10 -7.83
N MET A 81 5.10 -8.19 -6.57
CA MET A 81 5.55 -9.24 -5.65
C MET A 81 5.15 -10.63 -6.15
N ARG A 82 3.93 -10.79 -6.62
CA ARG A 82 3.45 -12.05 -7.20
C ARG A 82 4.31 -12.48 -8.38
N TYR A 83 4.57 -11.57 -9.30
CA TYR A 83 5.46 -11.82 -10.42
C TYR A 83 6.87 -12.27 -9.98
N GLN A 84 7.44 -11.61 -8.96
CA GLN A 84 8.76 -11.96 -8.44
C GLN A 84 8.78 -13.34 -7.78
N ILE A 85 7.74 -13.67 -7.01
CA ILE A 85 7.59 -14.98 -6.37
C ILE A 85 7.47 -16.07 -7.44
N ASP A 86 6.65 -15.89 -8.46
CA ASP A 86 6.50 -16.84 -9.56
C ASP A 86 7.82 -17.06 -10.31
N LYS A 87 8.58 -15.98 -10.53
CA LYS A 87 9.91 -16.07 -11.15
C LYS A 87 10.88 -16.87 -10.29
N LEU A 88 10.91 -16.63 -8.98
CA LEU A 88 11.77 -17.36 -8.04
C LEU A 88 11.41 -18.85 -7.98
N ILE A 89 10.12 -19.18 -7.97
CA ILE A 89 9.66 -20.57 -7.99
C ILE A 89 10.13 -21.27 -9.26
N ARG A 90 10.00 -20.63 -10.42
CA ARG A 90 10.46 -21.21 -11.69
C ARG A 90 11.97 -21.47 -11.68
N ILE A 91 12.76 -20.53 -11.16
CA ILE A 91 14.22 -20.70 -11.06
C ILE A 91 14.56 -21.85 -10.11
N ALA A 92 13.82 -22.01 -9.00
CA ALA A 92 14.04 -23.10 -8.05
C ALA A 92 13.60 -24.48 -8.59
N GLU A 93 12.62 -24.51 -9.49
CA GLU A 93 12.13 -25.73 -10.12
C GLU A 93 12.96 -26.17 -11.34
N GLU A 94 13.72 -25.27 -11.95
CA GLU A 94 14.62 -25.64 -13.05
C GLU A 94 15.73 -26.56 -12.52
N PRO A 95 15.84 -27.81 -13.01
CA PRO A 95 16.94 -28.71 -12.60
C PRO A 95 18.27 -28.10 -12.99
N SER A 96 19.23 -28.14 -12.09
CA SER A 96 20.58 -27.53 -12.13
C SER A 96 21.46 -28.05 -13.28
N THR A 97 20.98 -28.16 -14.48
CA THR A 97 21.70 -28.73 -15.62
C THR A 97 22.59 -27.75 -16.38
N ASN A 98 22.57 -26.46 -16.04
CA ASN A 98 23.43 -25.46 -16.71
C ASN A 98 24.02 -24.43 -15.73
N LEU A 99 25.01 -24.87 -14.96
CA LEU A 99 25.85 -24.01 -14.10
C LEU A 99 26.90 -23.18 -14.87
N THR A 100 26.74 -22.96 -16.17
CA THR A 100 27.77 -22.35 -17.00
C THR A 100 27.38 -21.07 -17.73
N ASP A 101 26.19 -20.52 -17.52
CA ASP A 101 25.84 -19.26 -18.17
C ASP A 101 25.49 -18.16 -17.16
N GLY A 102 26.12 -17.00 -17.34
CA GLY A 102 26.04 -15.80 -16.51
C GLY A 102 24.64 -15.18 -16.33
N LYS A 103 23.60 -15.92 -16.65
CA LYS A 103 22.20 -15.50 -16.47
C LYS A 103 21.75 -15.51 -15.00
N THR A 104 22.32 -16.40 -14.19
CA THR A 104 21.99 -16.51 -12.77
C THR A 104 22.47 -15.31 -11.94
N LEU A 105 23.62 -14.72 -12.32
CA LEU A 105 24.15 -13.51 -11.68
C LEU A 105 23.32 -12.27 -11.98
N SER A 106 22.72 -12.19 -13.16
CA SER A 106 21.81 -11.10 -13.55
C SER A 106 20.51 -11.14 -12.73
N ASP A 107 19.99 -12.31 -12.45
CA ASP A 107 18.75 -12.49 -11.68
C ASP A 107 18.96 -12.24 -10.18
N LEU A 108 20.13 -12.58 -9.64
CA LEU A 108 20.54 -12.24 -8.27
C LEU A 108 20.75 -10.72 -8.09
N ASN A 109 21.33 -10.06 -9.09
CA ASN A 109 21.44 -8.60 -9.10
C ASN A 109 20.08 -7.92 -9.14
N PHE A 110 19.11 -8.48 -9.84
CA PHE A 110 17.74 -7.96 -9.87
C PHE A 110 17.06 -8.05 -8.50
N LEU A 111 17.24 -9.15 -7.77
CA LEU A 111 16.77 -9.32 -6.39
C LEU A 111 17.43 -8.32 -5.44
N HIS A 112 18.72 -8.06 -5.60
CA HIS A 112 19.44 -7.07 -4.80
C HIS A 112 18.93 -5.66 -5.06
N ILE A 113 18.71 -5.26 -6.30
CA ILE A 113 18.12 -3.98 -6.69
C ILE A 113 16.70 -3.84 -6.13
N PHE A 114 15.89 -4.90 -6.16
CA PHE A 114 14.54 -4.91 -5.61
C PHE A 114 14.56 -4.71 -4.09
N THR A 115 15.45 -5.36 -3.37
CA THR A 115 15.61 -5.21 -1.91
C THR A 115 16.06 -3.79 -1.54
N VAL A 116 16.97 -3.19 -2.29
CA VAL A 116 17.45 -1.81 -2.09
C VAL A 116 16.39 -0.77 -2.45
N SER A 117 15.58 -1.01 -3.46
CA SER A 117 14.46 -0.12 -3.85
C SER A 117 13.31 -0.10 -2.84
N PHE A 118 13.26 -1.06 -1.95
CA PHE A 118 12.20 -1.19 -0.94
C PHE A 118 12.57 -0.57 0.42
N LEU A 119 13.84 -0.26 0.61
CA LEU A 119 14.35 0.43 1.79
C LEU A 119 14.43 1.94 1.54
#